data_b069e45e59b45263af530c3ffcc4dccb
#
_entry.id   b069e45e59b45263af530c3ffcc4dccb
#
_cell.length_a   1.000
_cell.length_b   1.000
_cell.length_c   1.000
_cell.angle_alpha   90.00
_cell.angle_beta   90.00
_cell.angle_gamma   90.00
#
_symmetry.space_group_name_H-M   'P 1'
#
loop_
_entity.id
_entity.type
_entity.pdbx_description
1 polymer ?
#
loop_
_entity_poly.entity_id
_entity_poly.type
_entity_poly.pdbx_seq_one_letter_code
_entity_poly.pdbx_strand_id
1 'polypeptide(L)'
;MTAAILIFVTCILPGQVVLQAQDPDSRPSESKWPTHGWAKAKPSSVGLDEKALAAFDADLASGKYSLVDSFAVIRCGNSVFEKAYSHDYGTIYAKEAKMRGPLNAHLTGPYNYFDPAWHPYYHGTDLHSMQSVSKTVSSAILGIAITRDDFKAGLDTPLLTYFDVAKVKNGDDRKRRITLRHVLTMTTGLDWNEEIAYDDPKNDASLMEATDDWVQYVIDRPMAHEPGRVFNYSSGVSELLAYIFQKETGQDIEKYGEKYLFTPLGIKHYWKRTPMGVVDTEGGLFLNTTDLAKIGYLYLHDGIWDRKQIVSQDWVRQSLTPFTDAEEGFKYGFKWWLLPRTDRPGYIWMARGFGGQRLMVFPEENLVAVFTGWEILKDETPDRDLVNRLLPAVRTQTCAAAP
;
A
#
# COMPACT_ATOMS: atom_id res chain seq x y z
N MET A 1 18.27 -5.47 93.45
CA MET A 1 16.99 -4.88 92.96
C MET A 1 17.13 -4.65 91.48
N THR A 2 16.66 -5.59 90.69
CA THR A 2 16.80 -5.54 89.16
C THR A 2 15.37 -5.56 88.58
N ALA A 3 14.98 -4.46 87.97
CA ALA A 3 13.66 -4.33 87.35
C ALA A 3 13.72 -4.93 85.93
N ALA A 4 12.83 -5.87 85.69
CA ALA A 4 12.63 -6.45 84.34
C ALA A 4 11.58 -5.62 83.56
N ILE A 5 11.99 -5.18 82.40
CA ILE A 5 11.09 -4.50 81.44
C ILE A 5 10.55 -5.59 80.50
N LEU A 6 9.22 -5.75 80.52
CA LEU A 6 8.45 -6.57 79.56
C LEU A 6 8.20 -5.79 78.32
N ILE A 7 8.73 -6.24 77.16
CA ILE A 7 8.40 -5.70 75.86
C ILE A 7 7.29 -6.58 75.23
N PHE A 8 6.10 -5.98 75.03
CA PHE A 8 5.02 -6.58 74.25
C PHE A 8 5.33 -6.47 72.76
N VAL A 9 5.54 -7.59 72.06
CA VAL A 9 5.62 -7.67 70.60
C VAL A 9 4.23 -7.99 70.10
N THR A 10 3.58 -7.00 69.46
CA THR A 10 2.34 -7.19 68.71
C THR A 10 2.66 -7.82 67.38
N CYS A 11 2.34 -9.11 67.18
CA CYS A 11 2.32 -9.76 65.89
C CYS A 11 1.19 -9.20 65.01
N ILE A 12 1.55 -8.49 63.94
CA ILE A 12 0.63 -8.15 62.85
C ILE A 12 0.61 -9.33 61.90
N LEU A 13 -0.54 -10.00 61.77
CA LEU A 13 -0.76 -11.07 60.79
C LEU A 13 -0.83 -10.42 59.37
N PRO A 14 -0.11 -10.96 58.39
CA PRO A 14 -0.25 -10.47 57.02
C PRO A 14 -1.62 -10.85 56.46
N GLY A 15 -2.35 -9.82 55.93
CA GLY A 15 -3.61 -10.03 55.22
C GLY A 15 -3.41 -10.98 54.03
N GLN A 16 -4.22 -12.03 54.00
CA GLN A 16 -4.31 -12.90 52.85
C GLN A 16 -4.88 -12.10 51.67
N VAL A 17 -4.07 -11.80 50.67
CA VAL A 17 -4.53 -11.35 49.36
C VAL A 17 -5.19 -12.57 48.68
N VAL A 18 -6.52 -12.58 48.67
CA VAL A 18 -7.28 -13.53 47.86
C VAL A 18 -7.04 -13.17 46.42
N LEU A 19 -6.10 -13.85 45.76
CA LEU A 19 -6.03 -13.83 44.29
C LEU A 19 -7.32 -14.49 43.79
N GLN A 20 -8.26 -13.66 43.27
CA GLN A 20 -9.36 -14.17 42.49
C GLN A 20 -8.74 -14.88 41.28
N ALA A 21 -8.94 -16.17 41.17
CA ALA A 21 -8.63 -16.94 39.99
C ALA A 21 -9.48 -16.32 38.84
N GLN A 22 -8.82 -15.74 37.86
CA GLN A 22 -9.48 -15.34 36.62
C GLN A 22 -10.04 -16.61 35.98
N ASP A 23 -11.32 -16.56 35.64
CA ASP A 23 -12.04 -17.61 34.93
C ASP A 23 -11.25 -17.94 33.65
N PRO A 24 -10.79 -19.19 33.43
CA PRO A 24 -10.05 -19.56 32.24
C PRO A 24 -10.89 -19.46 30.96
N ASP A 25 -12.20 -19.22 31.05
CA ASP A 25 -13.11 -19.03 29.91
C ASP A 25 -13.35 -17.54 29.54
N SER A 26 -12.79 -16.58 30.26
CA SER A 26 -12.80 -15.18 29.85
C SER A 26 -11.68 -14.87 28.84
N ARG A 27 -11.55 -15.67 27.80
CA ARG A 27 -10.77 -15.27 26.62
C ARG A 27 -11.55 -14.15 25.92
N PRO A 28 -10.89 -13.02 25.57
CA PRO A 28 -11.50 -12.04 24.68
C PRO A 28 -12.00 -12.79 23.45
N SER A 29 -13.23 -12.54 23.01
CA SER A 29 -13.78 -13.16 21.82
C SER A 29 -12.73 -13.08 20.73
N GLU A 30 -12.32 -14.21 20.15
CA GLU A 30 -11.31 -14.26 19.09
C GLU A 30 -11.74 -13.27 18.01
N SER A 31 -10.99 -12.17 17.85
CA SER A 31 -11.24 -11.23 16.77
C SER A 31 -11.11 -12.02 15.47
N LYS A 32 -12.22 -12.18 14.77
CA LYS A 32 -12.30 -13.01 13.58
C LYS A 32 -11.57 -12.28 12.48
N TRP A 33 -10.32 -12.66 12.23
CA TRP A 33 -9.52 -12.11 11.14
C TRP A 33 -10.23 -12.30 9.79
N PRO A 34 -10.21 -11.30 8.90
CA PRO A 34 -11.03 -11.32 7.69
C PRO A 34 -10.44 -12.18 6.55
N THR A 35 -9.74 -13.27 6.87
CA THR A 35 -9.14 -14.19 5.87
C THR A 35 -10.18 -14.71 4.89
N HIS A 36 -11.39 -15.04 5.37
CA HIS A 36 -12.50 -15.54 4.56
C HIS A 36 -13.61 -14.51 4.33
N GLY A 37 -13.29 -13.22 4.49
CA GLY A 37 -14.20 -12.10 4.34
C GLY A 37 -14.40 -11.32 5.62
N TRP A 38 -14.76 -10.05 5.46
CA TRP A 38 -14.96 -9.11 6.56
C TRP A 38 -16.28 -9.37 7.30
N ALA A 39 -16.24 -9.35 8.61
CA ALA A 39 -17.45 -9.20 9.41
C ALA A 39 -18.12 -7.86 9.06
N LYS A 40 -19.45 -7.84 9.00
CA LYS A 40 -20.22 -6.63 8.70
C LYS A 40 -20.73 -6.01 10.00
N ALA A 41 -20.65 -4.68 10.10
CA ALA A 41 -21.23 -3.92 11.21
C ALA A 41 -21.90 -2.65 10.70
N LYS A 42 -22.83 -2.09 11.49
CA LYS A 42 -23.38 -0.77 11.18
C LYS A 42 -22.34 0.29 11.51
N PRO A 43 -22.19 1.35 10.69
CA PRO A 43 -21.25 2.44 10.98
C PRO A 43 -21.38 3.00 12.39
N SER A 44 -22.62 3.22 12.86
CA SER A 44 -22.89 3.74 14.20
C SER A 44 -22.41 2.82 15.33
N SER A 45 -22.43 1.49 15.15
CA SER A 45 -21.95 0.52 16.15
C SER A 45 -20.45 0.57 16.40
N VAL A 46 -19.69 1.12 15.47
CA VAL A 46 -18.25 1.34 15.57
C VAL A 46 -17.87 2.82 15.63
N GLY A 47 -18.83 3.68 15.99
CA GLY A 47 -18.60 5.11 16.23
C GLY A 47 -18.39 5.94 14.97
N LEU A 48 -19.01 5.57 13.84
CA LEU A 48 -19.06 6.40 12.63
C LEU A 48 -20.45 7.03 12.44
N ASP A 49 -20.47 8.23 11.88
CA ASP A 49 -21.69 8.94 11.50
C ASP A 49 -22.25 8.39 10.18
N GLU A 50 -23.36 7.66 10.26
CA GLU A 50 -24.03 7.09 9.09
C GLU A 50 -24.50 8.15 8.09
N LYS A 51 -24.94 9.34 8.59
CA LYS A 51 -25.39 10.43 7.71
C LYS A 51 -24.23 11.05 6.95
N ALA A 52 -23.07 11.21 7.60
CA ALA A 52 -21.88 11.72 6.95
C ALA A 52 -21.37 10.76 5.86
N LEU A 53 -21.38 9.45 6.13
CA LEU A 53 -21.03 8.44 5.13
C LEU A 53 -22.02 8.39 3.97
N ALA A 54 -23.34 8.47 4.24
CA ALA A 54 -24.35 8.51 3.20
C ALA A 54 -24.27 9.78 2.34
N ALA A 55 -23.95 10.92 2.92
CA ALA A 55 -23.70 12.14 2.17
C ALA A 55 -22.44 12.05 1.30
N PHE A 56 -21.40 11.39 1.81
CA PHE A 56 -20.19 11.16 1.03
C PHE A 56 -20.44 10.17 -0.13
N ASP A 57 -21.18 9.09 0.11
CA ASP A 57 -21.65 8.16 -0.93
C ASP A 57 -22.40 8.87 -2.06
N ALA A 58 -23.33 9.78 -1.71
CA ALA A 58 -24.07 10.56 -2.70
C ALA A 58 -23.13 11.49 -3.53
N ASP A 59 -22.16 12.11 -2.88
CA ASP A 59 -21.14 12.92 -3.55
C ASP A 59 -20.29 12.05 -4.53
N LEU A 60 -19.87 10.84 -4.12
CA LEU A 60 -19.14 9.91 -4.99
C LEU A 60 -19.99 9.45 -6.18
N ALA A 61 -21.23 9.06 -5.93
CA ALA A 61 -22.16 8.63 -6.98
C ALA A 61 -22.49 9.75 -7.99
N SER A 62 -22.38 11.02 -7.60
CA SER A 62 -22.61 12.17 -8.49
C SER A 62 -21.40 12.50 -9.39
N GLY A 63 -20.26 11.83 -9.20
CA GLY A 63 -19.00 12.15 -9.90
C GLY A 63 -18.28 13.39 -9.37
N LYS A 64 -18.66 13.90 -8.21
CA LYS A 64 -18.01 15.07 -7.58
C LYS A 64 -16.53 14.82 -7.25
N TYR A 65 -16.17 13.57 -7.01
CA TYR A 65 -14.82 13.13 -6.66
C TYR A 65 -14.23 12.20 -7.74
N SER A 66 -14.27 12.65 -9.00
CA SER A 66 -13.79 11.91 -10.18
C SER A 66 -14.59 10.62 -10.45
N LEU A 67 -14.07 9.74 -11.31
CA LEU A 67 -14.69 8.46 -11.66
C LEU A 67 -14.28 7.38 -10.64
N VAL A 68 -15.04 7.29 -9.57
CA VAL A 68 -14.84 6.27 -8.53
C VAL A 68 -15.65 5.02 -8.86
N ASP A 69 -15.00 3.86 -8.96
CA ASP A 69 -15.64 2.56 -9.26
C ASP A 69 -16.09 1.82 -7.99
N SER A 70 -15.35 1.99 -6.91
CA SER A 70 -15.75 1.42 -5.62
C SER A 70 -15.20 2.20 -4.43
N PHE A 71 -15.91 2.10 -3.32
CA PHE A 71 -15.53 2.66 -2.04
C PHE A 71 -15.85 1.70 -0.91
N ALA A 72 -14.88 1.43 -0.05
CA ALA A 72 -15.05 0.60 1.14
C ALA A 72 -14.43 1.25 2.37
N VAL A 73 -15.08 1.07 3.52
CA VAL A 73 -14.59 1.50 4.84
C VAL A 73 -14.57 0.31 5.77
N ILE A 74 -13.40 0.04 6.32
CA ILE A 74 -13.19 -0.94 7.38
C ILE A 74 -12.88 -0.19 8.65
N ARG A 75 -13.58 -0.52 9.73
CA ARG A 75 -13.28 0.07 11.04
C ARG A 75 -13.42 -0.95 12.15
N CYS A 76 -12.46 -0.95 13.08
CA CYS A 76 -12.43 -1.89 14.21
C CYS A 76 -12.57 -3.36 13.74
N GLY A 77 -11.93 -3.73 12.63
CA GLY A 77 -11.99 -5.06 12.05
C GLY A 77 -13.29 -5.43 11.36
N ASN A 78 -14.20 -4.48 11.12
CA ASN A 78 -15.47 -4.72 10.45
C ASN A 78 -15.58 -3.90 9.17
N SER A 79 -16.14 -4.48 8.11
CA SER A 79 -16.62 -3.74 6.95
C SER A 79 -17.91 -3.02 7.34
N VAL A 80 -17.86 -1.69 7.32
CA VAL A 80 -18.97 -0.84 7.74
C VAL A 80 -19.62 -0.09 6.58
N PHE A 81 -18.91 0.00 5.47
CA PHE A 81 -19.42 0.56 4.23
C PHE A 81 -18.75 -0.14 3.05
N GLU A 82 -19.50 -0.45 2.02
CA GLU A 82 -19.00 -1.07 0.79
C GLU A 82 -19.99 -0.78 -0.33
N LYS A 83 -19.53 -0.13 -1.38
CA LYS A 83 -20.35 0.21 -2.54
C LYS A 83 -19.53 0.22 -3.82
N ALA A 84 -20.15 -0.21 -4.90
CA ALA A 84 -19.64 -0.09 -6.26
C ALA A 84 -20.48 0.92 -7.04
N TYR A 85 -19.85 1.64 -7.95
CA TYR A 85 -20.43 2.59 -8.88
C TYR A 85 -20.14 2.09 -10.29
N SER A 86 -21.08 2.27 -11.20
CA SER A 86 -20.95 1.76 -12.57
C SER A 86 -20.67 2.89 -13.54
N HIS A 87 -19.62 2.74 -14.34
CA HIS A 87 -19.26 3.67 -15.41
C HIS A 87 -19.15 2.91 -16.73
N ASP A 88 -19.63 3.52 -17.82
CA ASP A 88 -19.42 3.01 -19.18
C ASP A 88 -18.15 3.63 -19.78
N TYR A 89 -17.01 3.06 -19.45
CA TYR A 89 -15.71 3.51 -19.94
C TYR A 89 -15.56 3.39 -21.46
N GLY A 90 -16.27 2.45 -22.08
CA GLY A 90 -16.33 2.35 -23.54
C GLY A 90 -16.95 3.58 -24.20
N THR A 91 -17.93 4.20 -23.55
CA THR A 91 -18.51 5.49 -23.98
C THR A 91 -17.67 6.67 -23.50
N ILE A 92 -17.23 6.68 -22.25
CA ILE A 92 -16.46 7.79 -21.66
C ILE A 92 -15.18 8.06 -22.46
N TYR A 93 -14.43 7.00 -22.81
CA TYR A 93 -13.15 7.09 -23.51
C TYR A 93 -13.21 6.70 -25.00
N ALA A 94 -14.42 6.69 -25.60
CA ALA A 94 -14.64 6.25 -26.99
C ALA A 94 -13.81 6.99 -28.04
N LYS A 95 -13.49 8.26 -27.81
CA LYS A 95 -12.68 9.09 -28.69
C LYS A 95 -11.20 8.77 -28.53
N GLU A 96 -10.72 8.76 -27.31
CA GLU A 96 -9.30 8.57 -26.95
C GLU A 96 -8.82 7.16 -27.29
N ALA A 97 -9.67 6.15 -27.09
CA ALA A 97 -9.38 4.75 -27.46
C ALA A 97 -9.10 4.56 -28.97
N LYS A 98 -9.60 5.46 -29.82
CA LYS A 98 -9.37 5.47 -31.29
C LYS A 98 -8.12 6.25 -31.69
N MET A 99 -7.59 7.08 -30.82
CA MET A 99 -6.40 7.90 -31.05
C MET A 99 -5.18 7.16 -30.53
N ARG A 100 -4.10 7.15 -31.30
CA ARG A 100 -2.83 6.61 -30.83
C ARG A 100 -2.13 7.60 -29.94
N GLY A 101 -1.70 7.12 -28.76
CA GLY A 101 -0.99 7.90 -27.77
C GLY A 101 -0.26 7.01 -26.76
N PRO A 102 0.39 7.60 -25.76
CA PRO A 102 1.14 6.85 -24.75
C PRO A 102 0.32 5.79 -23.99
N LEU A 103 -0.94 6.10 -23.63
CA LEU A 103 -1.83 5.17 -22.91
C LEU A 103 -2.35 3.99 -23.75
N ASN A 104 -2.09 3.99 -25.06
CA ASN A 104 -2.44 2.90 -25.97
C ASN A 104 -1.37 2.70 -27.07
N ALA A 105 -0.11 2.80 -26.69
CA ALA A 105 1.02 2.48 -27.56
C ALA A 105 0.91 1.05 -28.10
N HIS A 106 0.40 0.11 -27.30
CA HIS A 106 0.00 -1.23 -27.70
C HIS A 106 -1.43 -1.23 -28.27
N LEU A 107 -1.70 -2.08 -29.27
CA LEU A 107 -3.05 -2.16 -29.89
C LEU A 107 -4.10 -2.73 -28.94
N THR A 108 -3.72 -3.76 -28.20
CA THR A 108 -4.54 -4.52 -27.28
C THR A 108 -3.68 -5.02 -26.11
N GLY A 109 -4.30 -5.53 -25.07
CA GLY A 109 -3.60 -6.16 -23.96
C GLY A 109 -3.41 -5.26 -22.76
N PRO A 110 -2.64 -5.74 -21.77
CA PRO A 110 -2.56 -5.16 -20.44
C PRO A 110 -1.99 -3.73 -20.39
N TYR A 111 -1.29 -3.29 -21.43
CA TYR A 111 -0.67 -1.97 -21.56
C TYR A 111 -1.38 -1.10 -22.61
N ASN A 112 -2.62 -1.42 -22.92
CA ASN A 112 -3.58 -0.52 -23.53
C ASN A 112 -4.62 -0.15 -22.49
N TYR A 113 -4.55 1.04 -21.93
CA TYR A 113 -5.39 1.51 -20.82
C TYR A 113 -6.86 1.70 -21.21
N PHE A 114 -7.17 1.61 -22.51
CA PHE A 114 -8.54 1.63 -23.05
C PHE A 114 -9.06 0.22 -23.44
N ASP A 115 -8.28 -0.84 -23.24
CA ASP A 115 -8.73 -2.21 -23.55
C ASP A 115 -9.69 -2.72 -22.46
N PRO A 116 -10.99 -2.88 -22.77
CA PRO A 116 -12.00 -3.25 -21.78
C PRO A 116 -11.86 -4.68 -21.23
N ALA A 117 -11.04 -5.52 -21.86
CA ALA A 117 -10.72 -6.83 -21.31
C ALA A 117 -9.74 -6.73 -20.14
N TRP A 118 -8.97 -5.64 -20.05
CA TRP A 118 -7.94 -5.43 -19.05
C TRP A 118 -8.28 -4.34 -18.05
N HIS A 119 -9.00 -3.30 -18.46
CA HIS A 119 -9.19 -2.09 -17.65
C HIS A 119 -10.64 -1.60 -17.63
N PRO A 120 -11.09 -1.12 -16.45
CA PRO A 120 -10.39 -1.16 -15.17
C PRO A 120 -10.42 -2.54 -14.50
N TYR A 121 -11.26 -3.49 -14.97
CA TYR A 121 -11.45 -4.82 -14.38
C TYR A 121 -10.86 -5.92 -15.26
N TYR A 122 -10.05 -6.79 -14.66
CA TYR A 122 -9.41 -7.92 -15.33
C TYR A 122 -10.47 -8.92 -15.87
N HIS A 123 -10.59 -9.00 -17.20
CA HIS A 123 -11.47 -9.94 -17.91
C HIS A 123 -12.88 -10.07 -17.33
N GLY A 124 -13.48 -8.96 -16.90
CA GLY A 124 -14.83 -8.93 -16.35
C GLY A 124 -14.98 -9.58 -14.97
N THR A 125 -13.88 -9.82 -14.26
CA THR A 125 -13.88 -10.26 -12.85
C THR A 125 -14.13 -9.06 -11.92
N ASP A 126 -14.12 -9.27 -10.60
CA ASP A 126 -14.16 -8.23 -9.58
C ASP A 126 -12.75 -7.68 -9.23
N LEU A 127 -11.70 -8.13 -9.94
CA LEU A 127 -10.33 -7.67 -9.74
C LEU A 127 -10.10 -6.37 -10.52
N HIS A 128 -9.97 -5.28 -9.79
CA HIS A 128 -9.69 -3.94 -10.33
C HIS A 128 -8.19 -3.70 -10.43
N SER A 129 -7.76 -2.93 -11.43
CA SER A 129 -6.37 -2.49 -11.56
C SER A 129 -5.95 -1.62 -10.38
N MET A 130 -4.87 -1.99 -9.72
CA MET A 130 -4.34 -1.27 -8.56
C MET A 130 -3.31 -0.21 -8.92
N GLN A 131 -2.80 -0.26 -10.15
CA GLN A 131 -1.78 0.67 -10.61
C GLN A 131 -0.64 0.78 -9.58
N SER A 132 -0.13 1.95 -9.32
CA SER A 132 1.02 2.15 -8.42
C SER A 132 0.84 1.70 -6.95
N VAL A 133 -0.37 1.30 -6.53
CA VAL A 133 -0.55 0.58 -5.25
C VAL A 133 0.24 -0.74 -5.27
N SER A 134 0.51 -1.32 -6.44
CA SER A 134 1.39 -2.49 -6.65
C SER A 134 2.76 -2.33 -5.99
N LYS A 135 3.31 -1.10 -6.00
CA LYS A 135 4.60 -0.76 -5.40
C LYS A 135 4.64 -1.00 -3.88
N THR A 136 3.54 -0.66 -3.20
CA THR A 136 3.40 -0.88 -1.76
C THR A 136 3.33 -2.38 -1.43
N VAL A 137 2.60 -3.15 -2.23
CA VAL A 137 2.46 -4.59 -2.05
C VAL A 137 3.78 -5.31 -2.35
N SER A 138 4.50 -4.95 -3.42
CA SER A 138 5.81 -5.51 -3.73
C SER A 138 6.84 -5.21 -2.64
N SER A 139 6.81 -3.99 -2.05
CA SER A 139 7.62 -3.66 -0.88
C SER A 139 7.31 -4.55 0.32
N ALA A 140 6.03 -4.85 0.59
CA ALA A 140 5.64 -5.76 1.66
C ALA A 140 6.20 -7.18 1.43
N ILE A 141 6.11 -7.70 0.19
CA ILE A 141 6.66 -9.02 -0.17
C ILE A 141 8.18 -9.07 0.01
N LEU A 142 8.90 -8.01 -0.39
CA LEU A 142 10.33 -7.89 -0.14
C LEU A 142 10.63 -7.93 1.38
N GLY A 143 9.86 -7.20 2.19
CA GLY A 143 10.00 -7.21 3.65
C GLY A 143 9.78 -8.58 4.27
N ILE A 144 8.83 -9.35 3.75
CA ILE A 144 8.61 -10.75 4.15
C ILE A 144 9.87 -11.59 3.83
N ALA A 145 10.42 -11.45 2.63
CA ALA A 145 11.59 -12.23 2.20
C ALA A 145 12.84 -11.89 3.01
N ILE A 146 13.06 -10.62 3.32
CA ILE A 146 14.17 -10.18 4.20
C ILE A 146 13.98 -10.76 5.62
N THR A 147 12.77 -10.67 6.18
CA THR A 147 12.48 -11.18 7.53
C THR A 147 12.68 -12.69 7.64
N ARG A 148 12.41 -13.41 6.56
CA ARG A 148 12.56 -14.87 6.49
C ARG A 148 13.97 -15.34 6.14
N ASP A 149 14.92 -14.41 5.92
CA ASP A 149 16.27 -14.69 5.43
C ASP A 149 16.30 -15.38 4.04
N ASP A 150 15.23 -15.23 3.27
CA ASP A 150 15.14 -15.71 1.89
C ASP A 150 15.75 -14.66 0.91
N PHE A 151 15.73 -13.37 1.27
CA PHE A 151 16.41 -12.27 0.61
C PHE A 151 17.55 -11.78 1.52
N LYS A 152 18.79 -12.17 1.20
CA LYS A 152 19.95 -12.00 2.09
C LYS A 152 20.65 -10.66 1.96
N ALA A 153 20.52 -10.02 0.81
CA ALA A 153 21.13 -8.72 0.59
C ALA A 153 20.51 -7.66 1.52
N GLY A 154 21.37 -6.83 2.10
CA GLY A 154 20.91 -5.68 2.90
C GLY A 154 20.38 -4.56 2.02
N LEU A 155 19.62 -3.65 2.64
CA LEU A 155 19.04 -2.49 1.93
C LEU A 155 20.10 -1.55 1.32
N ASP A 156 21.32 -1.60 1.82
CA ASP A 156 22.44 -0.78 1.35
C ASP A 156 23.31 -1.50 0.30
N THR A 157 22.88 -2.68 -0.17
CA THR A 157 23.52 -3.38 -1.30
C THR A 157 23.41 -2.54 -2.56
N PRO A 158 24.54 -2.31 -3.28
CA PRO A 158 24.54 -1.56 -4.52
C PRO A 158 23.66 -2.22 -5.59
N LEU A 159 22.82 -1.43 -6.25
CA LEU A 159 21.89 -1.89 -7.27
C LEU A 159 22.59 -2.63 -8.42
N LEU A 160 23.75 -2.13 -8.85
CA LEU A 160 24.51 -2.70 -9.97
C LEU A 160 25.08 -4.10 -9.69
N THR A 161 25.03 -4.58 -8.43
CA THR A 161 25.37 -5.98 -8.09
C THR A 161 24.53 -6.99 -8.87
N TYR A 162 23.31 -6.60 -9.25
CA TYR A 162 22.35 -7.47 -9.96
C TYR A 162 22.44 -7.39 -11.48
N PHE A 163 23.31 -6.52 -12.02
CA PHE A 163 23.39 -6.22 -13.44
C PHE A 163 24.76 -6.57 -14.04
N ASP A 164 24.77 -6.92 -15.32
CA ASP A 164 25.99 -6.95 -16.10
C ASP A 164 26.41 -5.51 -16.44
N VAL A 165 27.34 -4.98 -15.67
CA VAL A 165 27.78 -3.58 -15.76
C VAL A 165 28.27 -3.21 -17.17
N ALA A 166 28.77 -4.19 -17.95
CA ALA A 166 29.22 -3.95 -19.32
C ALA A 166 28.06 -3.61 -20.27
N LYS A 167 26.84 -3.98 -19.91
CA LYS A 167 25.61 -3.72 -20.69
C LYS A 167 24.85 -2.47 -20.23
N VAL A 168 25.21 -1.89 -19.09
CA VAL A 168 24.56 -0.69 -18.54
C VAL A 168 25.13 0.55 -19.23
N LYS A 169 24.24 1.30 -19.90
CA LYS A 169 24.60 2.59 -20.50
C LYS A 169 24.64 3.70 -19.45
N ASN A 170 25.23 4.84 -19.85
CA ASN A 170 25.35 6.00 -19.00
C ASN A 170 25.97 5.67 -17.63
N GLY A 171 27.04 4.86 -17.66
CA GLY A 171 27.81 4.51 -16.45
C GLY A 171 28.38 5.75 -15.79
N ASP A 172 28.17 5.88 -14.49
CA ASP A 172 28.55 7.02 -13.67
C ASP A 172 28.90 6.51 -12.28
N ASP A 173 29.83 7.14 -11.58
CA ASP A 173 30.21 6.72 -10.22
C ASP A 173 29.04 6.90 -9.23
N ARG A 174 28.11 7.84 -9.48
CA ARG A 174 26.88 7.99 -8.70
C ARG A 174 25.98 6.76 -8.88
N LYS A 175 25.82 6.25 -10.12
CA LYS A 175 24.99 5.06 -10.40
C LYS A 175 25.48 3.83 -9.61
N ARG A 176 26.81 3.70 -9.40
CA ARG A 176 27.39 2.61 -8.59
C ARG A 176 27.00 2.68 -7.10
N ARG A 177 26.59 3.86 -6.63
CA ARG A 177 26.17 4.08 -5.23
C ARG A 177 24.66 3.97 -5.01
N ILE A 178 23.88 3.76 -6.06
CA ILE A 178 22.44 3.48 -5.90
C ILE A 178 22.29 2.17 -5.14
N THR A 179 21.44 2.16 -4.11
CA THR A 179 21.16 0.98 -3.29
C THR A 179 19.68 0.60 -3.34
N LEU A 180 19.34 -0.57 -2.83
CA LEU A 180 17.95 -1.00 -2.70
C LEU A 180 17.12 -0.02 -1.83
N ARG A 181 17.73 0.58 -0.80
CA ARG A 181 17.10 1.64 0.00
C ARG A 181 16.67 2.82 -0.86
N HIS A 182 17.50 3.27 -1.79
CA HIS A 182 17.17 4.37 -2.69
C HIS A 182 16.03 4.01 -3.66
N VAL A 183 15.94 2.75 -4.07
CA VAL A 183 14.79 2.23 -4.85
C VAL A 183 13.50 2.31 -4.03
N LEU A 184 13.53 1.87 -2.77
CA LEU A 184 12.36 1.88 -1.88
C LEU A 184 11.89 3.28 -1.53
N THR A 185 12.81 4.23 -1.37
CA THR A 185 12.52 5.61 -0.96
C THR A 185 12.37 6.59 -2.13
N MET A 186 12.40 6.14 -3.39
CA MET A 186 12.33 7.00 -4.59
C MET A 186 13.42 8.08 -4.65
N THR A 187 14.64 7.71 -4.24
CA THR A 187 15.77 8.65 -4.18
C THR A 187 17.00 8.15 -4.94
N THR A 188 16.79 7.43 -6.04
CA THR A 188 17.90 6.85 -6.83
C THR A 188 18.78 7.88 -7.50
N GLY A 189 18.25 9.06 -7.80
CA GLY A 189 18.94 10.12 -8.54
C GLY A 189 19.02 9.88 -10.05
N LEU A 190 18.36 8.85 -10.58
CA LEU A 190 18.19 8.66 -12.02
C LEU A 190 17.36 9.80 -12.61
N ASP A 191 17.68 10.20 -13.84
CA ASP A 191 16.88 11.14 -14.62
C ASP A 191 15.60 10.46 -15.06
N TRP A 192 14.48 10.92 -14.52
CA TRP A 192 13.16 10.32 -14.73
C TRP A 192 12.08 11.40 -14.68
N ASN A 193 11.27 11.48 -15.70
CA ASN A 193 10.21 12.48 -15.84
C ASN A 193 8.83 11.78 -15.83
N GLU A 194 8.18 11.75 -14.65
CA GLU A 194 6.86 11.14 -14.45
C GLU A 194 5.88 12.09 -13.74
N GLU A 195 6.31 13.35 -13.43
CA GLU A 195 5.46 14.37 -12.81
C GLU A 195 4.50 15.05 -13.81
N ILE A 196 4.57 14.66 -15.10
CA ILE A 196 3.69 15.11 -16.16
C ILE A 196 2.61 14.07 -16.45
N ALA A 197 1.55 14.45 -17.16
CA ALA A 197 0.45 13.54 -17.50
C ALA A 197 0.94 12.27 -18.22
N TYR A 198 0.31 11.13 -17.94
CA TYR A 198 0.71 9.84 -18.54
C TYR A 198 0.41 9.74 -20.03
N ASP A 199 -0.45 10.61 -20.55
CA ASP A 199 -0.70 10.76 -22.00
C ASP A 199 0.27 11.74 -22.69
N ASP A 200 1.18 12.40 -21.93
CA ASP A 200 2.26 13.19 -22.51
C ASP A 200 3.35 12.25 -23.08
N PRO A 201 3.75 12.44 -24.35
CA PRO A 201 4.76 11.59 -25.01
C PRO A 201 6.16 11.69 -24.41
N LYS A 202 6.40 12.54 -23.42
CA LYS A 202 7.66 12.68 -22.68
C LYS A 202 7.63 12.02 -21.31
N ASN A 203 6.51 11.42 -20.91
CA ASN A 203 6.41 10.72 -19.64
C ASN A 203 7.24 9.42 -19.70
N ASP A 204 8.21 9.29 -18.82
CA ASP A 204 9.16 8.17 -18.85
C ASP A 204 8.52 6.82 -18.50
N ALA A 205 7.45 6.80 -17.69
CA ALA A 205 6.72 5.57 -17.40
C ALA A 205 6.03 5.05 -18.68
N SER A 206 5.31 5.90 -19.38
CA SER A 206 4.65 5.54 -20.63
C SER A 206 5.66 5.18 -21.74
N LEU A 207 6.81 5.86 -21.78
CA LEU A 207 7.89 5.53 -22.71
C LEU A 207 8.51 4.16 -22.36
N MET A 208 8.70 3.84 -21.10
CA MET A 208 9.17 2.52 -20.65
C MET A 208 8.18 1.42 -21.05
N GLU A 209 6.89 1.61 -20.78
CA GLU A 209 5.83 0.64 -21.11
C GLU A 209 5.73 0.37 -22.63
N ALA A 210 6.12 1.34 -23.47
CA ALA A 210 6.17 1.17 -24.92
C ALA A 210 7.38 0.34 -25.41
N THR A 211 8.33 -0.02 -24.51
CA THR A 211 9.52 -0.83 -24.86
C THR A 211 9.31 -2.31 -24.51
N ASP A 212 10.18 -3.18 -25.06
CA ASP A 212 10.16 -4.60 -24.72
C ASP A 212 10.88 -4.89 -23.40
N ASP A 213 11.99 -4.20 -23.10
CA ASP A 213 12.84 -4.45 -21.93
C ASP A 213 12.83 -3.26 -20.96
N TRP A 214 11.89 -3.28 -20.03
CA TRP A 214 11.70 -2.21 -19.03
C TRP A 214 12.87 -2.12 -18.07
N VAL A 215 13.42 -3.26 -17.68
CA VAL A 215 14.54 -3.31 -16.73
C VAL A 215 15.78 -2.64 -17.34
N GLN A 216 16.07 -2.94 -18.61
CA GLN A 216 17.19 -2.31 -19.31
C GLN A 216 16.93 -0.82 -19.58
N TYR A 217 15.68 -0.44 -19.94
CA TYR A 217 15.29 0.96 -20.11
C TYR A 217 15.62 1.79 -18.86
N VAL A 218 15.24 1.27 -17.69
CA VAL A 218 15.42 1.99 -16.41
C VAL A 218 16.91 2.07 -16.01
N ILE A 219 17.64 0.95 -16.07
CA ILE A 219 19.04 0.95 -15.60
C ILE A 219 19.95 1.74 -16.54
N ASP A 220 19.54 1.95 -17.77
CA ASP A 220 20.25 2.77 -18.76
C ASP A 220 20.02 4.28 -18.57
N ARG A 221 19.03 4.72 -17.75
CA ARG A 221 18.79 6.16 -17.53
C ARG A 221 20.03 6.87 -16.99
N PRO A 222 20.34 8.09 -17.42
CA PRO A 222 21.46 8.86 -16.88
C PRO A 222 21.19 9.28 -15.42
N MET A 223 22.22 9.78 -14.77
CA MET A 223 22.11 10.33 -13.41
C MET A 223 21.84 11.83 -13.46
N ALA A 224 20.73 12.26 -12.84
CA ALA A 224 20.42 13.69 -12.62
C ALA A 224 20.99 14.16 -11.27
N HIS A 225 20.89 13.34 -10.21
CA HIS A 225 21.24 13.72 -8.84
C HIS A 225 22.13 12.67 -8.16
N GLU A 226 22.69 13.03 -7.01
CA GLU A 226 23.31 12.07 -6.10
C GLU A 226 22.21 11.18 -5.46
N PRO A 227 22.43 9.85 -5.35
CA PRO A 227 21.52 8.96 -4.65
C PRO A 227 21.26 9.40 -3.21
N GLY A 228 20.01 9.31 -2.77
CA GLY A 228 19.56 9.68 -1.44
C GLY A 228 19.36 11.18 -1.21
N ARG A 229 19.47 12.04 -2.24
CA ARG A 229 19.40 13.51 -2.08
C ARG A 229 18.06 14.11 -2.50
N VAL A 230 17.47 13.59 -3.54
CA VAL A 230 16.24 14.16 -4.12
C VAL A 230 15.23 13.05 -4.27
N PHE A 231 14.01 13.29 -3.79
CA PHE A 231 12.86 12.48 -4.13
C PHE A 231 12.52 12.72 -5.59
N ASN A 232 12.37 11.64 -6.33
CA ASN A 232 11.86 11.67 -7.70
C ASN A 232 11.02 10.42 -7.90
N TYR A 233 9.69 10.61 -7.98
CA TYR A 233 8.79 9.48 -8.17
C TYR A 233 9.09 8.77 -9.48
N SER A 234 9.26 7.46 -9.42
CA SER A 234 9.64 6.67 -10.60
C SER A 234 9.01 5.29 -10.54
N SER A 235 8.12 5.03 -11.49
CA SER A 235 7.60 3.69 -11.79
C SER A 235 8.71 2.75 -12.21
N GLY A 236 9.63 3.23 -13.03
CA GLY A 236 10.74 2.41 -13.51
C GLY A 236 11.61 1.82 -12.40
N VAL A 237 12.02 2.62 -11.39
CA VAL A 237 12.83 2.06 -10.30
C VAL A 237 12.03 1.06 -9.46
N SER A 238 10.71 1.14 -9.47
CA SER A 238 9.86 0.14 -8.79
C SER A 238 9.80 -1.16 -9.56
N GLU A 239 9.84 -1.10 -10.91
CA GLU A 239 9.90 -2.27 -11.75
C GLU A 239 11.18 -3.11 -11.52
N LEU A 240 12.28 -2.46 -11.14
CA LEU A 240 13.51 -3.18 -10.81
C LEU A 240 13.36 -4.15 -9.62
N LEU A 241 12.35 -3.98 -8.76
CA LEU A 241 12.18 -4.83 -7.57
C LEU A 241 11.95 -6.31 -7.93
N ALA A 242 11.10 -6.61 -8.92
CA ALA A 242 10.86 -8.00 -9.32
C ALA A 242 12.12 -8.64 -9.89
N TYR A 243 12.85 -7.90 -10.73
CA TYR A 243 14.11 -8.38 -11.31
C TYR A 243 15.16 -8.65 -10.21
N ILE A 244 15.37 -7.72 -9.29
CA ILE A 244 16.30 -7.85 -8.16
C ILE A 244 15.89 -9.01 -7.26
N PHE A 245 14.60 -9.10 -6.95
CA PHE A 245 14.05 -10.17 -6.12
C PHE A 245 14.36 -11.56 -6.71
N GLN A 246 14.12 -11.73 -8.01
CA GLN A 246 14.41 -12.98 -8.69
C GLN A 246 15.92 -13.30 -8.73
N LYS A 247 16.77 -12.28 -8.94
CA LYS A 247 18.23 -12.46 -8.95
C LYS A 247 18.77 -12.87 -7.58
N GLU A 248 18.25 -12.29 -6.52
CA GLU A 248 18.71 -12.55 -5.15
C GLU A 248 18.18 -13.89 -4.61
N THR A 249 16.88 -14.16 -4.81
CA THR A 249 16.19 -15.30 -4.20
C THR A 249 16.09 -16.53 -5.10
N GLY A 250 16.28 -16.37 -6.39
CA GLY A 250 15.98 -17.39 -7.41
C GLY A 250 14.49 -17.65 -7.60
N GLN A 251 13.60 -16.85 -6.97
CA GLN A 251 12.15 -17.05 -6.97
C GLN A 251 11.44 -15.87 -7.66
N ASP A 252 10.31 -16.15 -8.28
CA ASP A 252 9.40 -15.15 -8.82
C ASP A 252 8.66 -14.44 -7.67
N ILE A 253 8.61 -13.09 -7.69
CA ILE A 253 8.05 -12.30 -6.60
C ILE A 253 6.53 -12.53 -6.41
N GLU A 254 5.78 -12.77 -7.50
CA GLU A 254 4.34 -13.08 -7.42
C GLU A 254 4.12 -14.42 -6.75
N LYS A 255 4.83 -15.48 -7.18
CA LYS A 255 4.72 -16.81 -6.56
C LYS A 255 5.14 -16.81 -5.09
N TYR A 256 6.13 -15.99 -4.76
CA TYR A 256 6.54 -15.79 -3.37
C TYR A 256 5.45 -15.08 -2.58
N GLY A 257 4.89 -14.01 -3.13
CA GLY A 257 3.77 -13.27 -2.56
C GLY A 257 2.51 -14.12 -2.40
N GLU A 258 2.19 -14.98 -3.38
CA GLU A 258 1.09 -15.95 -3.27
C GLU A 258 1.23 -16.82 -2.02
N LYS A 259 2.43 -17.36 -1.81
CA LYS A 259 2.68 -18.28 -0.67
C LYS A 259 2.68 -17.58 0.67
N TYR A 260 3.28 -16.40 0.78
CA TYR A 260 3.60 -15.80 2.07
C TYR A 260 2.79 -14.55 2.43
N LEU A 261 2.03 -13.99 1.48
CA LEU A 261 1.16 -12.83 1.71
C LEU A 261 -0.30 -13.13 1.31
N PHE A 262 -0.55 -13.42 0.03
CA PHE A 262 -1.93 -13.49 -0.48
C PHE A 262 -2.71 -14.67 0.08
N THR A 263 -2.18 -15.89 0.03
CA THR A 263 -2.84 -17.07 0.60
C THR A 263 -3.08 -16.93 2.12
N PRO A 264 -2.11 -16.51 2.95
CA PRO A 264 -2.35 -16.29 4.38
C PRO A 264 -3.45 -15.26 4.68
N LEU A 265 -3.59 -14.22 3.85
CA LEU A 265 -4.63 -13.19 4.01
C LEU A 265 -5.95 -13.57 3.32
N GLY A 266 -5.99 -14.65 2.53
CA GLY A 266 -7.14 -15.02 1.71
C GLY A 266 -7.44 -13.97 0.65
N ILE A 267 -6.41 -13.43 0.00
CA ILE A 267 -6.49 -12.43 -1.07
C ILE A 267 -6.47 -13.16 -2.42
N LYS A 268 -7.43 -12.80 -3.30
CA LYS A 268 -7.39 -13.18 -4.70
C LYS A 268 -6.72 -12.07 -5.51
N HIS A 269 -5.85 -12.43 -6.45
CA HIS A 269 -5.14 -11.46 -7.25
C HIS A 269 -4.91 -11.96 -8.68
N TYR A 270 -4.56 -11.01 -9.53
CA TYR A 270 -3.87 -11.21 -10.79
C TYR A 270 -2.74 -10.19 -10.88
N TRP A 271 -1.58 -10.57 -11.46
CA TRP A 271 -0.45 -9.66 -11.62
C TRP A 271 0.06 -9.69 -13.05
N LYS A 272 0.06 -8.54 -13.73
CA LYS A 272 0.60 -8.40 -15.09
C LYS A 272 2.08 -8.72 -15.13
N ARG A 273 2.54 -9.02 -16.31
CA ARG A 273 3.98 -9.20 -16.60
C ARG A 273 4.38 -8.32 -17.76
N THR A 274 5.61 -7.80 -17.69
CA THR A 274 6.24 -7.06 -18.78
C THR A 274 6.41 -7.96 -20.00
N PRO A 275 6.70 -7.42 -21.18
CA PRO A 275 6.98 -8.23 -22.37
C PRO A 275 8.09 -9.27 -22.17
N MET A 276 9.08 -8.99 -21.31
CA MET A 276 10.15 -9.93 -20.94
C MET A 276 9.74 -10.95 -19.86
N GLY A 277 8.48 -10.97 -19.44
CA GLY A 277 7.95 -11.93 -18.46
C GLY A 277 8.29 -11.61 -17.00
N VAL A 278 8.90 -10.47 -16.70
CA VAL A 278 9.11 -9.99 -15.34
C VAL A 278 7.77 -9.55 -14.75
N VAL A 279 7.53 -9.76 -13.46
CA VAL A 279 6.31 -9.28 -12.79
C VAL A 279 6.32 -7.76 -12.76
N ASP A 280 5.26 -7.14 -13.26
CA ASP A 280 5.09 -5.69 -13.27
C ASP A 280 4.82 -5.18 -11.84
N THR A 281 5.89 -4.87 -11.12
CA THR A 281 5.83 -4.37 -9.74
C THR A 281 5.57 -2.87 -9.63
N GLU A 282 5.53 -2.18 -10.75
CA GLU A 282 5.23 -0.76 -10.78
C GLU A 282 3.72 -0.46 -10.80
N GLY A 283 2.91 -1.26 -11.56
CA GLY A 283 1.50 -0.98 -11.79
C GLY A 283 0.62 -2.19 -12.09
N GLY A 284 1.19 -3.41 -12.10
CA GLY A 284 0.56 -4.59 -12.68
C GLY A 284 -0.42 -5.35 -11.80
N LEU A 285 -0.58 -5.05 -10.53
CA LEU A 285 -1.43 -5.82 -9.61
C LEU A 285 -2.91 -5.50 -9.80
N PHE A 286 -3.76 -6.53 -9.73
CA PHE A 286 -5.21 -6.44 -9.69
C PHE A 286 -5.73 -7.11 -8.42
N LEU A 287 -6.56 -6.40 -7.69
CA LEU A 287 -7.23 -6.87 -6.46
C LEU A 287 -8.69 -6.41 -6.46
N ASN A 288 -9.52 -7.04 -5.66
CA ASN A 288 -10.78 -6.39 -5.30
C ASN A 288 -10.60 -5.40 -4.13
N THR A 289 -11.55 -4.50 -3.97
CA THR A 289 -11.50 -3.40 -2.99
C THR A 289 -11.31 -3.87 -1.56
N THR A 290 -12.01 -4.94 -1.16
CA THR A 290 -11.98 -5.45 0.21
C THR A 290 -10.73 -6.27 0.49
N ASP A 291 -10.11 -6.87 -0.52
CA ASP A 291 -8.82 -7.53 -0.40
C ASP A 291 -7.66 -6.52 -0.29
N LEU A 292 -7.74 -5.39 -1.02
CA LEU A 292 -6.78 -4.30 -0.80
C LEU A 292 -6.86 -3.76 0.64
N ALA A 293 -8.06 -3.68 1.22
CA ALA A 293 -8.20 -3.26 2.62
C ALA A 293 -7.45 -4.17 3.61
N LYS A 294 -7.29 -5.48 3.29
CA LYS A 294 -6.52 -6.42 4.13
C LYS A 294 -5.04 -6.03 4.23
N ILE A 295 -4.46 -5.45 3.17
CA ILE A 295 -3.09 -4.95 3.19
C ILE A 295 -2.95 -3.77 4.17
N GLY A 296 -3.88 -2.81 4.13
CA GLY A 296 -3.91 -1.70 5.10
C GLY A 296 -4.12 -2.19 6.53
N TYR A 297 -5.01 -3.14 6.73
CA TYR A 297 -5.31 -3.73 8.03
C TYR A 297 -4.12 -4.53 8.59
N LEU A 298 -3.36 -5.22 7.75
CA LEU A 298 -2.11 -5.89 8.11
C LEU A 298 -1.09 -4.88 8.67
N TYR A 299 -0.91 -3.74 8.01
CA TYR A 299 -0.01 -2.68 8.47
C TYR A 299 -0.51 -2.01 9.74
N LEU A 300 -1.82 -1.82 9.88
CA LEU A 300 -2.47 -1.27 11.08
C LEU A 300 -2.24 -2.16 12.31
N HIS A 301 -1.99 -3.45 12.11
CA HIS A 301 -1.70 -4.45 13.14
C HIS A 301 -0.22 -4.88 13.16
N ASP A 302 0.71 -3.96 12.85
CA ASP A 302 2.15 -4.20 12.92
C ASP A 302 2.62 -5.44 12.13
N GLY A 303 1.93 -5.75 11.02
CA GLY A 303 2.24 -6.91 10.18
C GLY A 303 1.79 -8.27 10.73
N ILE A 304 0.98 -8.27 11.79
CA ILE A 304 0.37 -9.49 12.35
C ILE A 304 -0.94 -9.79 11.65
N TRP A 305 -1.17 -11.07 11.34
CA TRP A 305 -2.43 -11.60 10.83
C TRP A 305 -2.74 -12.94 11.50
N ASP A 306 -3.89 -13.04 12.14
CA ASP A 306 -4.32 -14.22 12.89
C ASP A 306 -3.22 -14.81 13.78
N ARG A 307 -2.63 -13.97 14.64
CA ARG A 307 -1.55 -14.32 15.59
C ARG A 307 -0.22 -14.71 14.90
N LYS A 308 -0.09 -14.58 13.59
CA LYS A 308 1.14 -14.85 12.84
C LYS A 308 1.76 -13.54 12.37
N GLN A 309 3.07 -13.39 12.54
CA GLN A 309 3.81 -12.29 11.94
C GLN A 309 3.98 -12.60 10.44
N ILE A 310 3.28 -11.86 9.59
CA ILE A 310 3.37 -11.97 8.12
C ILE A 310 4.47 -11.05 7.61
N VAL A 311 4.39 -9.77 7.93
CA VAL A 311 5.44 -8.77 7.68
C VAL A 311 6.05 -8.38 9.02
N SER A 312 7.36 -8.37 9.18
CA SER A 312 7.95 -8.02 10.48
C SER A 312 7.56 -6.62 10.93
N GLN A 313 7.39 -6.45 12.24
CA GLN A 313 7.11 -5.15 12.84
C GLN A 313 8.18 -4.12 12.47
N ASP A 314 9.44 -4.54 12.39
CA ASP A 314 10.54 -3.66 11.98
C ASP A 314 10.38 -3.17 10.53
N TRP A 315 9.95 -4.05 9.61
CA TRP A 315 9.68 -3.64 8.22
C TRP A 315 8.48 -2.69 8.14
N VAL A 316 7.40 -2.96 8.87
CA VAL A 316 6.24 -2.06 8.94
C VAL A 316 6.68 -0.69 9.45
N ARG A 317 7.44 -0.63 10.55
CA ARG A 317 7.96 0.61 11.12
C ARG A 317 8.86 1.36 10.12
N GLN A 318 9.78 0.69 9.45
CA GLN A 318 10.64 1.30 8.43
C GLN A 318 9.81 1.79 7.24
N SER A 319 8.84 1.00 6.77
CA SER A 319 7.96 1.39 5.64
C SER A 319 7.21 2.68 5.91
N LEU A 320 6.87 2.95 7.17
CA LEU A 320 6.09 4.10 7.61
C LEU A 320 6.96 5.21 8.26
N THR A 321 8.28 5.10 8.14
CA THR A 321 9.21 6.16 8.55
C THR A 321 9.36 7.18 7.42
N PRO A 322 9.24 8.50 7.70
CA PRO A 322 9.43 9.54 6.69
C PRO A 322 10.92 9.70 6.36
N PHE A 323 11.39 9.06 5.30
CA PHE A 323 12.78 9.15 4.85
C PHE A 323 13.07 10.39 4.03
N THR A 324 12.08 10.88 3.28
CA THR A 324 12.24 12.05 2.42
C THR A 324 10.95 12.86 2.36
N ASP A 325 11.07 14.12 2.02
CA ASP A 325 9.96 14.95 1.57
C ASP A 325 9.57 14.50 0.16
N ALA A 326 8.28 14.45 -0.10
CA ALA A 326 7.71 14.17 -1.39
C ALA A 326 6.82 15.33 -1.87
N GLU A 327 6.26 15.19 -3.06
CA GLU A 327 5.37 16.18 -3.66
C GLU A 327 4.09 16.42 -2.83
N GLU A 328 3.39 17.50 -3.11
CA GLU A 328 2.11 17.88 -2.46
C GLU A 328 2.16 17.95 -0.93
N GLY A 329 3.36 18.07 -0.34
CA GLY A 329 3.58 18.12 1.11
C GLY A 329 3.45 16.78 1.81
N PHE A 330 3.52 15.68 1.07
CA PHE A 330 3.70 14.35 1.62
C PHE A 330 5.14 14.12 2.12
N LYS A 331 5.29 13.10 2.96
CA LYS A 331 6.55 12.41 3.20
C LYS A 331 6.48 11.03 2.54
N TYR A 332 7.63 10.38 2.35
CA TYR A 332 7.71 9.07 1.73
C TYR A 332 8.54 8.08 2.54
N GLY A 333 7.99 6.88 2.71
CA GLY A 333 8.65 5.74 3.34
C GLY A 333 9.09 4.68 2.31
N PHE A 334 9.03 3.39 2.67
CA PHE A 334 9.30 2.31 1.72
C PHE A 334 8.05 2.02 0.89
N LYS A 335 7.88 2.78 -0.19
CA LYS A 335 6.72 2.72 -1.11
C LYS A 335 5.38 3.07 -0.45
N TRP A 336 5.41 3.82 0.65
CA TRP A 336 4.26 4.41 1.30
C TRP A 336 4.33 5.93 1.25
N TRP A 337 3.21 6.55 0.87
CA TRP A 337 2.97 7.97 1.01
C TRP A 337 2.48 8.26 2.42
N LEU A 338 3.04 9.25 3.06
CA LEU A 338 2.73 9.62 4.44
C LEU A 338 2.19 11.05 4.44
N LEU A 339 0.86 11.17 4.51
CA LEU A 339 0.18 12.47 4.53
C LEU A 339 0.22 13.04 5.95
N PRO A 340 0.91 14.18 6.18
CA PRO A 340 0.92 14.81 7.50
C PRO A 340 -0.49 15.22 7.91
N ARG A 341 -0.87 14.89 9.13
CA ARG A 341 -2.15 15.31 9.72
C ARG A 341 -2.14 16.80 10.03
N THR A 342 -3.30 17.43 9.91
CA THR A 342 -3.48 18.86 10.22
C THR A 342 -4.09 19.09 11.60
N ASP A 343 -4.72 18.08 12.20
CA ASP A 343 -5.43 18.14 13.47
C ASP A 343 -4.58 17.69 14.68
N ARG A 344 -3.51 16.91 14.42
CA ARG A 344 -2.59 16.38 15.45
C ARG A 344 -1.27 15.92 14.82
N PRO A 345 -0.22 15.64 15.61
CA PRO A 345 0.99 14.97 15.11
C PRO A 345 0.68 13.59 14.55
N GLY A 346 1.41 13.18 13.51
CA GLY A 346 1.28 11.87 12.89
C GLY A 346 0.94 11.93 11.40
N TYR A 347 0.68 10.76 10.83
CA TYR A 347 0.47 10.60 9.40
C TYR A 347 -0.74 9.70 9.12
N ILE A 348 -1.43 9.98 8.03
CA ILE A 348 -2.29 9.03 7.34
C ILE A 348 -1.40 8.30 6.35
N TRP A 349 -1.40 6.97 6.38
CA TRP A 349 -0.57 6.17 5.50
C TRP A 349 -1.35 5.85 4.23
N MET A 350 -0.72 6.04 3.09
CA MET A 350 -1.41 5.92 1.83
C MET A 350 -0.61 5.12 0.81
N ALA A 351 -1.31 4.27 0.04
CA ALA A 351 -0.87 3.82 -1.25
C ALA A 351 -1.74 4.50 -2.31
N ARG A 352 -1.09 5.05 -3.34
CA ARG A 352 -1.73 5.81 -4.42
C ARG A 352 -1.48 5.10 -5.74
N GLY A 353 -2.47 5.08 -6.61
CA GLY A 353 -2.37 4.52 -7.95
C GLY A 353 -3.14 5.36 -8.97
N PHE A 354 -2.59 5.45 -10.17
CA PHE A 354 -3.16 6.19 -11.30
C PHE A 354 -4.62 5.82 -11.55
N GLY A 355 -5.45 6.80 -11.87
CA GLY A 355 -6.88 6.64 -12.11
C GLY A 355 -7.74 6.63 -10.85
N GLY A 356 -7.18 6.94 -9.66
CA GLY A 356 -7.95 7.08 -8.42
C GLY A 356 -7.88 5.90 -7.47
N GLN A 357 -6.89 5.02 -7.62
CA GLN A 357 -6.66 3.94 -6.66
C GLN A 357 -6.09 4.51 -5.36
N ARG A 358 -6.76 4.24 -4.23
CA ARG A 358 -6.32 4.70 -2.90
C ARG A 358 -6.52 3.61 -1.86
N LEU A 359 -5.46 3.33 -1.12
CA LEU A 359 -5.52 2.68 0.17
C LEU A 359 -5.13 3.73 1.21
N MET A 360 -6.04 4.08 2.10
CA MET A 360 -5.83 5.05 3.17
C MET A 360 -5.97 4.37 4.52
N VAL A 361 -4.95 4.47 5.36
CA VAL A 361 -4.92 3.92 6.72
C VAL A 361 -4.84 5.06 7.72
N PHE A 362 -5.78 5.09 8.65
CA PHE A 362 -5.92 6.07 9.72
C PHE A 362 -5.65 5.37 11.06
N PRO A 363 -4.38 5.33 11.51
CA PRO A 363 -4.01 4.47 12.65
C PRO A 363 -4.73 4.84 13.94
N GLU A 364 -4.86 6.12 14.25
CA GLU A 364 -5.49 6.58 15.49
C GLU A 364 -7.00 6.33 15.50
N GLU A 365 -7.62 6.24 14.34
CA GLU A 365 -9.05 5.96 14.17
C GLU A 365 -9.36 4.47 14.02
N ASN A 366 -8.34 3.61 13.94
CA ASN A 366 -8.47 2.19 13.60
C ASN A 366 -9.35 2.01 12.35
N LEU A 367 -9.02 2.75 11.28
CA LEU A 367 -9.83 2.83 10.08
C LEU A 367 -8.96 2.61 8.84
N VAL A 368 -9.49 1.83 7.90
CA VAL A 368 -8.96 1.67 6.55
C VAL A 368 -10.04 2.07 5.56
N ALA A 369 -9.72 2.95 4.62
CA ALA A 369 -10.58 3.31 3.51
C ALA A 369 -9.90 2.93 2.18
N VAL A 370 -10.69 2.40 1.26
CA VAL A 370 -10.21 2.02 -0.07
C VAL A 370 -11.11 2.64 -1.13
N PHE A 371 -10.49 3.24 -2.13
CA PHE A 371 -11.13 3.71 -3.34
C PHE A 371 -10.49 3.02 -4.54
N THR A 372 -11.30 2.64 -5.50
CA THR A 372 -10.86 2.32 -6.86
C THR A 372 -11.57 3.24 -7.83
N GLY A 373 -10.95 3.53 -8.97
CA GLY A 373 -11.53 4.39 -9.99
C GLY A 373 -10.73 4.30 -11.30
N TRP A 374 -11.22 4.95 -12.35
CA TRP A 374 -10.56 4.94 -13.65
C TRP A 374 -10.61 6.32 -14.34
N GLU A 375 -10.16 7.37 -13.59
CA GLU A 375 -10.00 8.72 -14.15
C GLU A 375 -8.57 8.87 -14.70
N ILE A 376 -8.37 8.48 -15.95
CA ILE A 376 -7.03 8.39 -16.56
C ILE A 376 -6.65 9.55 -17.48
N LEU A 377 -7.54 10.53 -17.64
CA LEU A 377 -7.33 11.66 -18.56
C LEU A 377 -7.49 13.04 -17.91
N LYS A 378 -7.94 13.08 -16.66
CA LYS A 378 -8.13 14.34 -15.93
C LYS A 378 -7.43 14.26 -14.58
N ASP A 379 -7.32 15.41 -13.95
CA ASP A 379 -6.81 15.47 -12.58
C ASP A 379 -7.70 14.64 -11.63
N GLU A 380 -7.05 13.83 -10.84
CA GLU A 380 -7.71 13.06 -9.78
C GLU A 380 -8.11 13.96 -8.62
N THR A 381 -9.08 13.50 -7.84
CA THR A 381 -9.46 14.18 -6.61
C THR A 381 -8.26 14.25 -5.64
N PRO A 382 -7.94 15.44 -5.10
CA PRO A 382 -6.88 15.57 -4.12
C PRO A 382 -7.14 14.70 -2.88
N ASP A 383 -6.13 14.00 -2.42
CA ASP A 383 -6.24 13.09 -1.27
C ASP A 383 -6.73 13.77 0.00
N ARG A 384 -6.35 15.04 0.21
CA ARG A 384 -6.83 15.85 1.35
C ARG A 384 -8.34 16.05 1.35
N ASP A 385 -8.95 16.13 0.18
CA ASP A 385 -10.41 16.30 0.06
C ASP A 385 -11.14 15.03 0.50
N LEU A 386 -10.61 13.84 0.12
CA LEU A 386 -11.14 12.57 0.59
C LEU A 386 -10.96 12.42 2.12
N VAL A 387 -9.79 12.77 2.65
CA VAL A 387 -9.51 12.76 4.09
C VAL A 387 -10.45 13.71 4.83
N ASN A 388 -10.68 14.91 4.31
CA ASN A 388 -11.57 15.92 4.90
C ASN A 388 -13.05 15.48 4.91
N ARG A 389 -13.40 14.46 4.09
CA ARG A 389 -14.75 13.86 4.12
C ARG A 389 -14.83 12.67 5.09
N LEU A 390 -13.76 11.91 5.25
CA LEU A 390 -13.74 10.72 6.09
C LEU A 390 -13.54 11.03 7.58
N LEU A 391 -12.57 11.87 7.93
CA LEU A 391 -12.26 12.17 9.34
C LEU A 391 -13.44 12.75 10.12
N PRO A 392 -14.25 13.69 9.60
CA PRO A 392 -15.42 14.20 10.33
C PRO A 392 -16.52 13.16 10.55
N ALA A 393 -16.52 12.05 9.82
CA ALA A 393 -17.45 10.95 10.07
C ALA A 393 -17.08 10.13 11.32
N VAL A 394 -15.85 10.25 11.84
CA VAL A 394 -15.40 9.55 13.04
C VAL A 394 -15.88 10.27 14.28
N ARG A 395 -16.80 9.67 15.05
CA ARG A 395 -17.41 10.24 16.26
C ARG A 395 -16.70 9.83 17.54
N THR A 396 -16.05 8.66 17.56
CA THR A 396 -15.27 8.17 18.70
C THR A 396 -13.93 7.66 18.20
N GLN A 397 -12.86 7.88 18.96
CA GLN A 397 -11.52 7.45 18.55
C GLN A 397 -11.21 6.00 18.91
N THR A 398 -11.86 5.48 19.93
CA THR A 398 -11.65 4.11 20.40
C THR A 398 -12.70 3.19 19.81
N CYS A 399 -12.26 2.03 19.35
CA CYS A 399 -13.14 0.92 19.09
C CYS A 399 -13.73 0.48 20.44
N ALA A 400 -15.05 0.39 20.54
CA ALA A 400 -15.65 -0.27 21.68
C ALA A 400 -15.05 -1.69 21.78
N ALA A 401 -14.58 -2.09 22.98
CA ALA A 401 -14.27 -3.48 23.20
C ALA A 401 -15.49 -4.29 22.76
N ALA A 402 -15.28 -5.30 21.90
CA ALA A 402 -16.37 -6.21 21.54
C ALA A 402 -16.97 -6.77 22.85
N PRO A 403 -18.29 -6.77 23.01
CA PRO A 403 -18.94 -7.25 24.22
C PRO A 403 -18.63 -8.72 24.48
#